data_fa5c4b4317a8866b26eed2c3dc3b02de
#
_entry.id   fa5c4b4317a8866b26eed2c3dc3b02de
#
_cell.length_a   1.000
_cell.length_b   1.000
_cell.length_c   1.000
_cell.angle_alpha   90.00
_cell.angle_beta   90.00
_cell.angle_gamma   90.00
#
_symmetry.space_group_name_H-M   'P 1'
#
loop_
_entity.id
_entity.type
_entity.pdbx_description
1 polymer ?
#
loop_
_entity_poly.entity_id
_entity_poly.type
_entity_poly.pdbx_seq_one_letter_code
_entity_poly.pdbx_strand_id
1 'polypeptide(L)'
;MTHVTLPILEDWEGLSLTTILQEKFHLGKKARHEIRMSQDVLLNNKPLEDWNTPLFVGASLSLPNILHEKIPVYAYDLEIIYEDDFLLVVNKPVGMKTHPNDSYEGDTCANAVQYYLEKTGQEANALAVHRLDQTTSGLVLFAKNKLAIAGLSWQMENRAIHRTYLAAVDGTWGLVMQTINKPIGEDRHHGSRRQISPYGQPAVTHVKVLENDNEKNTSLVECQIETGRTHQIRVHLSGIGHPIIGDTLYGGSPRANRIMLHAEKLHLNHPFKGKEMNFSAPAGDDWVF
;
A
#
# COMPACT_ATOMS: atom_id res chain seq x y z
N MET A 1 -12.19 22.24 -13.88
CA MET A 1 -11.50 21.07 -13.28
C MET A 1 -10.49 21.59 -12.29
N THR A 2 -10.29 20.89 -11.16
CA THR A 2 -9.17 21.19 -10.27
C THR A 2 -7.87 20.73 -10.93
N HIS A 3 -6.78 21.38 -10.58
CA HIS A 3 -5.44 21.03 -11.09
C HIS A 3 -4.55 20.49 -9.96
N VAL A 4 -3.64 19.64 -10.36
CA VAL A 4 -2.49 19.25 -9.56
C VAL A 4 -1.29 20.01 -10.09
N THR A 5 -0.66 20.82 -9.26
CA THR A 5 0.46 21.69 -9.65
C THR A 5 1.77 21.16 -9.08
N LEU A 6 2.77 21.01 -9.92
CA LEU A 6 4.06 20.44 -9.63
C LEU A 6 5.19 21.39 -10.08
N PRO A 7 6.24 21.59 -9.28
CA PRO A 7 7.46 22.22 -9.79
C PRO A 7 8.17 21.24 -10.73
N ILE A 8 8.87 21.77 -11.73
CA ILE A 8 9.79 20.98 -12.54
C ILE A 8 11.03 20.68 -11.68
N LEU A 9 11.27 19.38 -11.45
CA LEU A 9 12.41 18.91 -10.65
C LEU A 9 13.71 18.92 -11.47
N GLU A 10 14.85 18.92 -10.79
CA GLU A 10 16.18 18.91 -11.45
C GLU A 10 16.37 17.71 -12.39
N ASP A 11 15.86 16.53 -12.00
CA ASP A 11 15.91 15.31 -12.83
C ASP A 11 14.90 15.29 -13.99
N TRP A 12 14.09 16.34 -14.13
CA TRP A 12 13.17 16.56 -15.26
C TRP A 12 13.65 17.68 -16.19
N GLU A 13 14.78 18.35 -15.87
CA GLU A 13 15.34 19.44 -16.65
C GLU A 13 15.54 19.04 -18.12
N GLY A 14 14.99 19.82 -19.03
CA GLY A 14 15.09 19.58 -20.47
C GLY A 14 14.18 18.47 -21.02
N LEU A 15 13.45 17.74 -20.17
CA LEU A 15 12.50 16.74 -20.62
C LEU A 15 11.21 17.39 -21.13
N SER A 16 10.58 16.75 -22.11
CA SER A 16 9.26 17.15 -22.59
C SER A 16 8.16 16.64 -21.66
N LEU A 17 6.96 17.26 -21.69
CA LEU A 17 5.81 16.76 -20.96
C LEU A 17 5.50 15.31 -21.32
N THR A 18 5.58 14.95 -22.59
CA THR A 18 5.34 13.57 -23.05
C THR A 18 6.27 12.58 -22.34
N THR A 19 7.55 12.91 -22.23
CA THR A 19 8.57 12.10 -21.55
C THR A 19 8.30 12.01 -20.04
N ILE A 20 8.01 13.16 -19.40
CA ILE A 20 7.68 13.19 -17.96
C ILE A 20 6.49 12.32 -17.62
N LEU A 21 5.38 12.43 -18.36
CA LEU A 21 4.19 11.62 -18.12
C LEU A 21 4.44 10.12 -18.33
N GLN A 22 5.33 9.77 -19.27
CA GLN A 22 5.64 8.37 -19.58
C GLN A 22 6.69 7.77 -18.66
N GLU A 23 7.80 8.45 -18.44
CA GLU A 23 9.01 7.90 -17.82
C GLU A 23 9.13 8.26 -16.34
N LYS A 24 8.62 9.43 -15.93
CA LYS A 24 8.64 9.85 -14.53
C LYS A 24 7.35 9.51 -13.77
N PHE A 25 6.20 9.70 -14.41
CA PHE A 25 4.90 9.39 -13.79
C PHE A 25 4.39 8.00 -14.16
N HIS A 26 5.04 7.30 -15.08
CA HIS A 26 4.69 5.94 -15.53
C HIS A 26 3.22 5.80 -15.98
N LEU A 27 2.65 6.87 -16.53
CA LEU A 27 1.28 6.88 -16.99
C LEU A 27 1.09 5.98 -18.23
N GLY A 28 0.12 5.08 -18.15
CA GLY A 28 -0.31 4.28 -19.28
C GLY A 28 -0.91 5.14 -20.43
N LYS A 29 -0.98 4.57 -21.64
CA LYS A 29 -1.47 5.27 -22.84
C LYS A 29 -2.85 5.91 -22.65
N LYS A 30 -3.78 5.21 -21.97
CA LYS A 30 -5.14 5.70 -21.72
C LYS A 30 -5.13 6.97 -20.86
N ALA A 31 -4.41 6.98 -19.74
CA ALA A 31 -4.33 8.14 -18.86
C ALA A 31 -3.67 9.35 -19.54
N ARG A 32 -2.60 9.13 -20.33
CA ARG A 32 -1.99 10.20 -21.14
C ARG A 32 -2.93 10.77 -22.18
N HIS A 33 -3.75 9.92 -22.81
CA HIS A 33 -4.78 10.34 -23.76
C HIS A 33 -5.87 11.17 -23.07
N GLU A 34 -6.34 10.76 -21.89
CA GLU A 34 -7.33 11.53 -21.10
C GLU A 34 -6.80 12.93 -20.75
N ILE A 35 -5.52 13.05 -20.32
CA ILE A 35 -4.89 14.36 -20.07
C ILE A 35 -4.82 15.19 -21.35
N ARG A 36 -4.47 14.59 -22.49
CA ARG A 36 -4.40 15.31 -23.78
C ARG A 36 -5.78 15.80 -24.23
N MET A 37 -6.81 14.98 -24.06
CA MET A 37 -8.18 15.34 -24.46
C MET A 37 -8.80 16.39 -23.55
N SER A 38 -8.33 16.56 -22.31
CA SER A 38 -8.81 17.63 -21.45
C SER A 38 -8.44 19.03 -21.95
N GLN A 39 -7.37 19.15 -22.75
CA GLN A 39 -6.79 20.43 -23.22
C GLN A 39 -6.49 21.41 -22.06
N ASP A 40 -6.29 20.90 -20.85
CA ASP A 40 -6.23 21.66 -19.61
C ASP A 40 -4.88 21.44 -18.89
N VAL A 41 -3.78 21.45 -19.68
CA VAL A 41 -2.41 21.39 -19.17
C VAL A 41 -1.80 22.78 -19.23
N LEU A 42 -1.29 23.28 -18.10
CA LEU A 42 -0.71 24.60 -18.00
C LEU A 42 0.77 24.54 -17.63
N LEU A 43 1.57 25.41 -18.24
CA LEU A 43 2.94 25.71 -17.85
C LEU A 43 3.01 27.17 -17.42
N ASN A 44 3.41 27.44 -16.18
CA ASN A 44 3.42 28.80 -15.60
C ASN A 44 2.06 29.52 -15.78
N ASN A 45 0.95 28.79 -15.51
CA ASN A 45 -0.45 29.26 -15.67
C ASN A 45 -0.86 29.61 -17.11
N LYS A 46 -0.12 29.17 -18.14
CA LYS A 46 -0.45 29.35 -19.54
C LYS A 46 -0.65 27.99 -20.20
N PRO A 47 -1.63 27.83 -21.14
CA PRO A 47 -1.83 26.58 -21.85
C PRO A 47 -0.53 26.06 -22.50
N LEU A 48 -0.20 24.79 -22.30
CA LEU A 48 0.92 24.12 -22.95
C LEU A 48 0.41 23.40 -24.20
N GLU A 49 0.53 24.05 -25.36
CA GLU A 49 0.02 23.50 -26.63
C GLU A 49 0.91 22.39 -27.19
N ASP A 50 2.24 22.63 -27.20
CA ASP A 50 3.20 21.62 -27.66
C ASP A 50 3.82 20.84 -26.50
N TRP A 51 3.41 19.61 -26.35
CA TRP A 51 3.87 18.68 -25.32
C TRP A 51 5.30 18.17 -25.51
N ASN A 52 5.94 18.48 -26.67
CA ASN A 52 7.32 18.13 -26.92
C ASN A 52 8.28 19.26 -26.54
N THR A 53 7.77 20.43 -26.16
CA THR A 53 8.58 21.54 -25.66
C THR A 53 9.37 21.11 -24.42
N PRO A 54 10.70 21.32 -24.35
CA PRO A 54 11.50 21.07 -23.16
C PRO A 54 11.04 21.92 -21.97
N LEU A 55 10.92 21.31 -20.81
CA LEU A 55 10.55 21.98 -19.56
C LEU A 55 11.80 22.22 -18.71
N PHE A 56 11.82 23.33 -17.97
CA PHE A 56 13.00 23.77 -17.21
C PHE A 56 12.69 24.01 -15.75
N VAL A 57 13.69 23.78 -14.90
CA VAL A 57 13.60 24.05 -13.45
C VAL A 57 13.16 25.50 -13.20
N GLY A 58 12.33 25.70 -12.20
CA GLY A 58 11.70 26.99 -11.90
C GLY A 58 10.34 27.20 -12.58
N ALA A 59 9.98 26.35 -13.55
CA ALA A 59 8.64 26.35 -14.12
C ALA A 59 7.67 25.52 -13.25
N SER A 60 6.38 25.87 -13.34
CA SER A 60 5.27 25.20 -12.66
C SER A 60 4.38 24.50 -13.69
N LEU A 61 4.27 23.20 -13.59
CA LEU A 61 3.42 22.37 -14.44
C LEU A 61 2.10 22.09 -13.70
N SER A 62 0.98 22.50 -14.28
CA SER A 62 -0.37 22.18 -13.76
C SER A 62 -1.04 21.16 -14.67
N LEU A 63 -1.43 20.04 -14.12
CA LEU A 63 -2.12 18.95 -14.80
C LEU A 63 -3.57 18.85 -14.29
N PRO A 64 -4.53 18.48 -15.14
CA PRO A 64 -5.90 18.26 -14.69
C PRO A 64 -5.95 17.15 -13.64
N ASN A 65 -6.67 17.40 -12.56
CA ASN A 65 -6.90 16.38 -11.53
C ASN A 65 -7.93 15.38 -12.01
N ILE A 66 -7.46 14.29 -12.64
CA ILE A 66 -8.34 13.25 -13.20
C ILE A 66 -8.71 12.29 -12.06
N LEU A 67 -10.01 12.26 -11.74
CA LEU A 67 -10.57 11.41 -10.71
C LEU A 67 -11.30 10.18 -11.31
N HIS A 68 -11.44 9.16 -10.51
CA HIS A 68 -12.39 8.06 -10.73
C HIS A 68 -13.78 8.43 -10.22
N GLU A 69 -14.78 7.60 -10.53
CA GLU A 69 -16.06 7.66 -9.82
C GLU A 69 -15.80 7.44 -8.32
N LYS A 70 -16.51 8.21 -7.50
CA LYS A 70 -16.39 8.10 -6.04
C LYS A 70 -17.08 6.83 -5.56
N ILE A 71 -16.44 6.17 -4.61
CA ILE A 71 -17.04 5.04 -3.89
C ILE A 71 -17.96 5.56 -2.77
N PRO A 72 -18.93 4.77 -2.29
CA PRO A 72 -19.74 5.12 -1.14
C PRO A 72 -18.88 5.47 0.07
N VAL A 73 -19.34 6.41 0.90
CA VAL A 73 -18.64 6.82 2.11
C VAL A 73 -19.03 5.96 3.31
N TYR A 74 -18.08 5.75 4.23
CA TYR A 74 -18.30 5.13 5.53
C TYR A 74 -17.85 6.08 6.64
N ALA A 75 -18.81 6.53 7.45
CA ALA A 75 -18.54 7.47 8.55
C ALA A 75 -17.76 6.79 9.68
N TYR A 76 -16.46 6.69 9.49
CA TYR A 76 -15.52 6.12 10.44
C TYR A 76 -14.27 7.01 10.49
N ASP A 77 -13.86 7.41 11.69
CA ASP A 77 -12.68 8.25 11.89
C ASP A 77 -11.43 7.36 11.96
N LEU A 78 -10.67 7.36 10.85
CA LEU A 78 -9.38 6.65 10.74
C LEU A 78 -8.25 7.49 11.34
N GLU A 79 -7.26 6.83 11.90
CA GLU A 79 -5.98 7.45 12.24
C GLU A 79 -5.19 7.75 10.98
N ILE A 80 -5.02 9.07 10.69
CA ILE A 80 -4.24 9.55 9.56
C ILE A 80 -2.78 9.70 10.00
N ILE A 81 -1.88 8.95 9.37
CA ILE A 81 -0.44 8.98 9.66
C ILE A 81 0.27 10.05 8.82
N TYR A 82 -0.18 10.22 7.58
CA TYR A 82 0.37 11.21 6.67
C TYR A 82 -0.65 11.58 5.60
N GLU A 83 -0.61 12.85 5.18
CA GLU A 83 -1.38 13.33 4.05
C GLU A 83 -0.64 14.43 3.29
N ASP A 84 -0.75 14.42 1.96
CA ASP A 84 -0.48 15.55 1.08
C ASP A 84 -1.47 15.56 -0.11
N ASP A 85 -1.18 16.33 -1.16
CA ASP A 85 -2.06 16.45 -2.34
C ASP A 85 -2.21 15.14 -3.14
N PHE A 86 -1.32 14.18 -2.95
CA PHE A 86 -1.18 12.96 -3.75
C PHE A 86 -1.41 11.67 -2.97
N LEU A 87 -0.97 11.66 -1.72
CA LEU A 87 -0.87 10.48 -0.88
C LEU A 87 -1.65 10.66 0.40
N LEU A 88 -2.22 9.56 0.87
CA LEU A 88 -2.76 9.42 2.21
C LEU A 88 -2.27 8.09 2.80
N VAL A 89 -1.68 8.10 3.99
CA VAL A 89 -1.29 6.91 4.74
C VAL A 89 -2.12 6.86 6.02
N VAL A 90 -2.79 5.73 6.22
CA VAL A 90 -3.67 5.52 7.38
C VAL A 90 -3.21 4.31 8.19
N ASN A 91 -3.52 4.29 9.48
CA ASN A 91 -3.43 3.11 10.32
C ASN A 91 -4.78 2.38 10.31
N LYS A 92 -4.87 1.31 9.52
CA LYS A 92 -6.10 0.51 9.39
C LYS A 92 -6.34 -0.31 10.66
N PRO A 93 -7.50 -0.24 11.30
CA PRO A 93 -7.82 -1.11 12.43
C PRO A 93 -7.97 -2.57 12.01
N VAL A 94 -7.82 -3.49 12.95
CA VAL A 94 -8.19 -4.89 12.79
C VAL A 94 -9.71 -5.02 12.56
N GLY A 95 -10.15 -6.04 11.82
CA GLY A 95 -11.57 -6.29 11.56
C GLY A 95 -12.14 -5.57 10.34
N MET A 96 -11.45 -4.53 9.83
CA MET A 96 -11.86 -3.75 8.66
C MET A 96 -11.16 -4.25 7.39
N LYS A 97 -11.91 -4.48 6.30
CA LYS A 97 -11.34 -4.77 4.97
C LYS A 97 -10.65 -3.52 4.40
N THR A 98 -9.65 -3.70 3.53
CA THR A 98 -8.97 -2.56 2.90
C THR A 98 -9.83 -1.88 1.85
N HIS A 99 -10.51 -2.65 0.99
CA HIS A 99 -11.38 -2.15 -0.08
C HIS A 99 -12.56 -3.12 -0.29
N PRO A 100 -13.66 -2.67 -0.89
CA PRO A 100 -14.79 -3.52 -1.21
C PRO A 100 -14.39 -4.66 -2.17
N ASN A 101 -14.93 -5.87 -1.96
CA ASN A 101 -14.81 -6.96 -2.92
C ASN A 101 -15.96 -6.91 -3.95
N ASP A 102 -17.06 -6.28 -3.59
CA ASP A 102 -18.23 -6.06 -4.45
C ASP A 102 -18.87 -4.71 -4.17
N SER A 103 -19.83 -4.32 -5.01
CA SER A 103 -20.49 -2.99 -4.94
C SER A 103 -21.40 -2.79 -3.72
N TYR A 104 -21.70 -3.83 -2.96
CA TYR A 104 -22.57 -3.78 -1.78
C TYR A 104 -21.78 -3.55 -0.49
N GLU A 105 -20.48 -3.81 -0.49
CA GLU A 105 -19.62 -3.56 0.65
C GLU A 105 -19.31 -2.07 0.76
N GLY A 106 -19.73 -1.44 1.85
CA GLY A 106 -19.56 -0.01 2.09
C GLY A 106 -18.81 0.35 3.38
N ASP A 107 -18.33 -0.64 4.15
CA ASP A 107 -17.72 -0.49 5.47
C ASP A 107 -16.20 -0.77 5.48
N THR A 108 -15.53 -0.49 4.37
CA THR A 108 -14.09 -0.75 4.21
C THR A 108 -13.24 0.49 4.53
N CYS A 109 -11.93 0.28 4.68
CA CYS A 109 -10.96 1.35 4.88
C CYS A 109 -11.00 2.37 3.73
N ALA A 110 -11.15 1.92 2.48
CA ALA A 110 -11.29 2.82 1.34
C ALA A 110 -12.55 3.71 1.45
N ASN A 111 -13.68 3.15 1.90
CA ASN A 111 -14.91 3.92 2.13
C ASN A 111 -14.74 4.95 3.27
N ALA A 112 -14.02 4.60 4.33
CA ALA A 112 -13.70 5.51 5.43
C ALA A 112 -12.71 6.61 5.01
N VAL A 113 -11.72 6.28 4.16
CA VAL A 113 -10.84 7.29 3.54
C VAL A 113 -11.65 8.22 2.64
N GLN A 114 -12.57 7.71 1.83
CA GLN A 114 -13.45 8.56 1.00
C GLN A 114 -14.30 9.49 1.85
N TYR A 115 -14.83 9.01 2.98
CA TYR A 115 -15.53 9.86 3.96
C TYR A 115 -14.64 10.98 4.51
N TYR A 116 -13.40 10.65 4.90
CA TYR A 116 -12.44 11.64 5.39
C TYR A 116 -12.16 12.73 4.34
N LEU A 117 -11.90 12.33 3.07
CA LEU A 117 -11.63 13.27 1.98
C LEU A 117 -12.82 14.21 1.73
N GLU A 118 -14.05 13.69 1.75
CA GLU A 118 -15.26 14.51 1.57
C GLU A 118 -15.53 15.43 2.78
N LYS A 119 -15.37 14.92 4.01
CA LYS A 119 -15.52 15.69 5.24
C LYS A 119 -14.54 16.87 5.30
N THR A 120 -13.36 16.72 4.72
CA THR A 120 -12.33 17.77 4.64
C THR A 120 -12.43 18.63 3.37
N GLY A 121 -13.47 18.45 2.55
CA GLY A 121 -13.75 19.27 1.36
C GLY A 121 -12.82 19.01 0.19
N GLN A 122 -12.19 17.85 0.12
CA GLN A 122 -11.21 17.52 -0.90
C GLN A 122 -11.86 16.88 -2.13
N GLU A 123 -11.51 17.36 -3.31
CA GLU A 123 -11.84 16.70 -4.58
C GLU A 123 -10.78 15.63 -4.90
N ALA A 124 -10.91 14.47 -4.25
CA ALA A 124 -9.95 13.38 -4.33
C ALA A 124 -10.66 12.00 -4.28
N ASN A 125 -9.90 10.94 -4.57
CA ASN A 125 -10.37 9.56 -4.50
C ASN A 125 -9.57 8.75 -3.47
N ALA A 126 -10.22 7.77 -2.85
CA ALA A 126 -9.58 6.77 -1.99
C ALA A 126 -9.10 5.56 -2.81
N LEU A 127 -7.94 5.66 -3.47
CA LEU A 127 -7.38 4.61 -4.32
C LEU A 127 -6.32 3.82 -3.55
N ALA A 128 -6.68 2.64 -3.04
CA ALA A 128 -5.73 1.79 -2.31
C ALA A 128 -4.58 1.31 -3.22
N VAL A 129 -3.33 1.58 -2.82
CA VAL A 129 -2.12 1.16 -3.54
C VAL A 129 -1.78 -0.31 -3.26
N HIS A 130 -2.05 -0.76 -2.05
CA HIS A 130 -1.92 -2.15 -1.63
C HIS A 130 -3.02 -2.50 -0.62
N ARG A 131 -3.05 -3.76 -0.22
CA ARG A 131 -4.07 -4.24 0.72
C ARG A 131 -3.44 -4.93 1.92
N LEU A 132 -4.19 -4.90 3.03
CA LEU A 132 -4.04 -5.76 4.19
C LEU A 132 -5.26 -6.68 4.29
N ASP A 133 -5.08 -7.84 4.90
CA ASP A 133 -6.19 -8.72 5.24
C ASP A 133 -7.11 -8.03 6.28
N GLN A 134 -8.36 -8.43 6.34
CA GLN A 134 -9.32 -7.90 7.32
C GLN A 134 -8.80 -8.05 8.76
N THR A 135 -8.13 -9.13 9.05
CA THR A 135 -7.58 -9.47 10.37
C THR A 135 -6.21 -8.87 10.66
N THR A 136 -5.61 -8.15 9.70
CA THR A 136 -4.31 -7.47 9.85
C THR A 136 -4.55 -5.97 10.05
N SER A 137 -3.91 -5.39 11.05
CA SER A 137 -3.89 -3.94 11.29
C SER A 137 -2.65 -3.27 10.72
N GLY A 138 -2.61 -1.93 10.70
CA GLY A 138 -1.43 -1.15 10.37
C GLY A 138 -1.52 -0.33 9.09
N LEU A 139 -0.37 0.08 8.59
CA LEU A 139 -0.24 1.07 7.52
C LEU A 139 -0.84 0.60 6.20
N VAL A 140 -1.71 1.44 5.63
CA VAL A 140 -2.23 1.32 4.26
C VAL A 140 -2.00 2.63 3.52
N LEU A 141 -1.43 2.52 2.32
CA LEU A 141 -1.18 3.64 1.43
C LEU A 141 -2.32 3.80 0.44
N PHE A 142 -2.83 5.03 0.32
CA PHE A 142 -3.80 5.43 -0.68
C PHE A 142 -3.22 6.52 -1.57
N ALA A 143 -3.58 6.47 -2.85
CA ALA A 143 -3.40 7.57 -3.78
C ALA A 143 -4.69 8.39 -3.85
N LYS A 144 -4.57 9.72 -4.03
CA LYS A 144 -5.72 10.64 -4.05
C LYS A 144 -6.25 10.91 -5.46
N ASN A 145 -5.51 10.53 -6.51
CA ASN A 145 -5.87 10.72 -7.92
C ASN A 145 -5.19 9.73 -8.86
N LYS A 146 -5.56 9.77 -10.16
CA LYS A 146 -5.02 8.87 -11.19
C LYS A 146 -3.53 9.04 -11.44
N LEU A 147 -2.97 10.23 -11.24
CA LEU A 147 -1.54 10.47 -11.42
C LEU A 147 -0.77 9.73 -10.32
N ALA A 148 -1.19 9.92 -9.08
CA ALA A 148 -0.54 9.31 -7.93
C ALA A 148 -0.62 7.78 -7.94
N ILE A 149 -1.80 7.20 -8.26
CA ILE A 149 -1.93 5.74 -8.29
C ILE A 149 -1.06 5.11 -9.38
N ALA A 150 -0.85 5.76 -10.52
CA ALA A 150 0.02 5.23 -11.57
C ALA A 150 1.48 5.13 -11.12
N GLY A 151 2.04 6.22 -10.57
CA GLY A 151 3.42 6.22 -10.06
C GLY A 151 3.63 5.24 -8.90
N LEU A 152 2.67 5.16 -7.97
CA LEU A 152 2.75 4.23 -6.84
C LEU A 152 2.57 2.77 -7.26
N SER A 153 1.69 2.49 -8.22
CA SER A 153 1.54 1.13 -8.78
C SER A 153 2.83 0.67 -9.46
N TRP A 154 3.49 1.56 -10.22
CA TRP A 154 4.79 1.28 -10.81
C TRP A 154 5.83 0.93 -9.74
N GLN A 155 5.90 1.71 -8.65
CA GLN A 155 6.80 1.42 -7.53
C GLN A 155 6.48 0.06 -6.87
N MET A 156 5.19 -0.28 -6.73
CA MET A 156 4.77 -1.61 -6.22
C MET A 156 5.23 -2.75 -7.13
N GLU A 157 5.03 -2.62 -8.44
CA GLU A 157 5.43 -3.62 -9.44
C GLU A 157 6.95 -3.81 -9.48
N ASN A 158 7.72 -2.70 -9.31
CA ASN A 158 9.17 -2.70 -9.29
C ASN A 158 9.77 -2.91 -7.89
N ARG A 159 8.95 -3.27 -6.88
CA ARG A 159 9.37 -3.54 -5.50
C ARG A 159 10.09 -2.38 -4.82
N ALA A 160 9.82 -1.15 -5.25
CA ALA A 160 10.38 0.07 -4.68
C ALA A 160 9.61 0.55 -3.42
N ILE A 161 8.41 0.00 -3.16
CA ILE A 161 7.68 0.19 -1.91
C ILE A 161 7.98 -0.98 -0.98
N HIS A 162 8.62 -0.69 0.15
CA HIS A 162 8.98 -1.68 1.15
C HIS A 162 7.96 -1.67 2.29
N ARG A 163 7.47 -2.84 2.66
CA ARG A 163 6.48 -3.05 3.71
C ARG A 163 7.05 -3.97 4.75
N THR A 164 7.08 -3.51 5.99
CA THR A 164 7.60 -4.26 7.13
C THR A 164 6.45 -4.51 8.10
N TYR A 165 6.34 -5.76 8.51
CA TYR A 165 5.31 -6.24 9.42
C TYR A 165 5.93 -6.73 10.70
N LEU A 166 5.24 -6.54 11.80
CA LEU A 166 5.50 -7.18 13.08
C LEU A 166 4.55 -8.37 13.24
N ALA A 167 5.08 -9.52 13.66
CA ALA A 167 4.26 -10.68 13.97
C ALA A 167 4.74 -11.35 15.27
N ALA A 168 3.78 -11.77 16.11
CA ALA A 168 4.06 -12.66 17.24
C ALA A 168 3.65 -14.08 16.85
N VAL A 169 4.57 -15.04 16.98
CA VAL A 169 4.39 -16.42 16.52
C VAL A 169 4.56 -17.44 17.64
N ASP A 170 3.94 -18.59 17.49
CA ASP A 170 4.11 -19.73 18.37
C ASP A 170 5.48 -20.40 18.13
N GLY A 171 6.12 -20.81 19.21
CA GLY A 171 7.41 -21.45 19.22
C GLY A 171 8.59 -20.47 19.26
N THR A 172 9.64 -20.83 19.99
CA THR A 172 10.92 -20.09 19.97
C THR A 172 11.69 -20.42 18.70
N TRP A 173 12.36 -19.42 18.13
CA TRP A 173 13.02 -19.52 16.83
C TRP A 173 14.54 -19.43 16.98
N GLY A 174 15.24 -20.48 16.58
CA GLY A 174 16.69 -20.58 16.76
C GLY A 174 17.54 -19.80 15.77
N LEU A 175 16.96 -19.27 14.68
CA LEU A 175 17.67 -18.51 13.65
C LEU A 175 17.41 -17.01 13.83
N VAL A 176 18.45 -16.19 13.62
CA VAL A 176 18.30 -14.74 13.68
C VAL A 176 17.55 -14.20 12.47
N MET A 177 17.80 -14.78 11.28
CA MET A 177 17.18 -14.39 10.01
C MET A 177 16.88 -15.62 9.14
N GLN A 178 15.77 -15.57 8.39
CA GLN A 178 15.40 -16.59 7.43
C GLN A 178 14.64 -15.99 6.23
N THR A 179 14.96 -16.45 5.03
CA THR A 179 14.16 -16.13 3.84
C THR A 179 13.28 -17.32 3.47
N ILE A 180 11.98 -17.08 3.35
CA ILE A 180 10.98 -18.05 2.90
C ILE A 180 10.62 -17.70 1.47
N ASN A 181 11.12 -18.50 0.52
CA ASN A 181 10.81 -18.36 -0.90
C ASN A 181 10.03 -19.60 -1.35
N LYS A 182 8.71 -19.56 -1.15
CA LYS A 182 7.80 -20.67 -1.46
C LYS A 182 6.54 -20.14 -2.14
N PRO A 183 6.16 -20.66 -3.33
CA PRO A 183 4.98 -20.21 -4.05
C PRO A 183 3.70 -20.50 -3.25
N ILE A 184 2.71 -19.58 -3.36
CA ILE A 184 1.43 -19.66 -2.66
C ILE A 184 0.29 -19.82 -3.66
N GLY A 185 -0.56 -20.82 -3.44
CA GLY A 185 -1.74 -21.12 -4.22
C GLY A 185 -3.00 -21.24 -3.38
N GLU A 186 -4.12 -21.50 -4.04
CA GLU A 186 -5.40 -21.75 -3.37
C GLU A 186 -5.41 -23.12 -2.71
N ASP A 187 -6.02 -23.22 -1.54
CA ASP A 187 -6.34 -24.51 -0.95
C ASP A 187 -7.66 -25.03 -1.56
N ARG A 188 -7.59 -26.10 -2.34
CA ARG A 188 -8.74 -26.67 -3.03
C ARG A 188 -9.82 -27.24 -2.07
N HIS A 189 -9.43 -27.50 -0.84
CA HIS A 189 -10.32 -28.06 0.18
C HIS A 189 -10.92 -27.00 1.11
N HIS A 190 -10.43 -25.74 1.04
CA HIS A 190 -10.87 -24.66 1.92
C HIS A 190 -10.84 -23.30 1.20
N GLY A 191 -11.98 -22.82 0.71
CA GLY A 191 -12.08 -21.67 -0.18
C GLY A 191 -11.47 -20.34 0.30
N SER A 192 -11.39 -20.14 1.63
CA SER A 192 -10.78 -18.93 2.21
C SER A 192 -9.28 -19.10 2.54
N ARG A 193 -8.73 -20.32 2.41
CA ARG A 193 -7.37 -20.64 2.79
C ARG A 193 -6.43 -20.59 1.58
N ARG A 194 -5.19 -20.24 1.83
CA ARG A 194 -4.06 -20.36 0.89
C ARG A 194 -3.07 -21.40 1.44
N GLN A 195 -2.25 -21.95 0.55
CA GLN A 195 -1.24 -22.96 0.92
C GLN A 195 0.02 -22.79 0.11
N ILE A 196 1.15 -23.29 0.63
CA ILE A 196 2.36 -23.44 -0.15
C ILE A 196 2.09 -24.49 -1.23
N SER A 197 2.30 -24.13 -2.49
CA SER A 197 2.01 -24.98 -3.64
C SER A 197 3.01 -24.71 -4.76
N PRO A 198 3.62 -25.75 -5.36
CA PRO A 198 4.57 -25.58 -6.49
C PRO A 198 3.89 -24.96 -7.73
N TYR A 199 2.56 -25.02 -7.81
CA TYR A 199 1.76 -24.42 -8.89
C TYR A 199 1.21 -23.03 -8.50
N GLY A 200 1.59 -22.50 -7.32
CA GLY A 200 1.17 -21.20 -6.82
C GLY A 200 1.93 -20.04 -7.46
N GLN A 201 1.57 -18.85 -7.06
CA GLN A 201 2.27 -17.64 -7.47
C GLN A 201 3.54 -17.45 -6.63
N PRO A 202 4.67 -16.99 -7.23
CA PRO A 202 5.89 -16.69 -6.48
C PRO A 202 5.64 -15.77 -5.29
N ALA A 203 6.21 -16.13 -4.14
CA ALA A 203 6.09 -15.37 -2.91
C ALA A 203 7.40 -15.44 -2.11
N VAL A 204 7.88 -14.28 -1.64
CA VAL A 204 9.11 -14.15 -0.86
C VAL A 204 8.85 -13.33 0.39
N THR A 205 9.20 -13.89 1.55
CA THR A 205 9.13 -13.26 2.87
C THR A 205 10.47 -13.40 3.57
N HIS A 206 11.06 -12.28 3.98
CA HIS A 206 12.26 -12.23 4.82
C HIS A 206 11.81 -12.06 6.27
N VAL A 207 12.28 -12.93 7.13
CA VAL A 207 11.94 -12.95 8.55
C VAL A 207 13.19 -12.67 9.36
N LYS A 208 13.09 -11.74 10.31
CA LYS A 208 14.12 -11.44 11.31
C LYS A 208 13.50 -11.64 12.69
N VAL A 209 14.13 -12.47 13.53
CA VAL A 209 13.72 -12.65 14.93
C VAL A 209 14.20 -11.44 15.72
N LEU A 210 13.28 -10.78 16.39
CA LEU A 210 13.55 -9.64 17.26
C LEU A 210 13.77 -10.09 18.70
N GLU A 211 12.91 -11.00 19.18
CA GLU A 211 12.91 -11.47 20.55
C GLU A 211 12.33 -12.89 20.65
N ASN A 212 12.81 -13.68 21.61
CA ASN A 212 12.23 -14.96 21.99
C ASN A 212 11.82 -14.92 23.45
N ASP A 213 10.58 -15.29 23.76
CA ASP A 213 10.09 -15.56 25.10
C ASP A 213 10.06 -17.08 25.32
N ASN A 214 11.06 -17.59 26.03
CA ASN A 214 11.20 -19.02 26.30
C ASN A 214 10.15 -19.54 27.30
N GLU A 215 9.61 -18.69 28.17
CA GLU A 215 8.62 -19.09 29.18
C GLU A 215 7.26 -19.29 28.50
N LYS A 216 6.90 -18.38 27.62
CA LYS A 216 5.67 -18.47 26.82
C LYS A 216 5.83 -19.36 25.59
N ASN A 217 7.04 -19.75 25.21
CA ASN A 217 7.36 -20.43 23.96
C ASN A 217 6.81 -19.68 22.75
N THR A 218 7.21 -18.39 22.60
CA THR A 218 6.79 -17.50 21.52
C THR A 218 7.98 -16.72 20.97
N SER A 219 7.86 -16.17 19.76
CA SER A 219 8.85 -15.27 19.16
C SER A 219 8.17 -14.03 18.56
N LEU A 220 8.80 -12.88 18.75
CA LEU A 220 8.48 -11.65 18.05
C LEU A 220 9.36 -11.55 16.81
N VAL A 221 8.74 -11.40 15.64
CA VAL A 221 9.47 -11.38 14.38
C VAL A 221 9.08 -10.16 13.52
N GLU A 222 10.08 -9.61 12.83
CA GLU A 222 9.89 -8.64 11.76
C GLU A 222 9.85 -9.39 10.42
N CYS A 223 8.84 -9.11 9.60
CA CYS A 223 8.65 -9.72 8.28
C CYS A 223 8.69 -8.64 7.20
N GLN A 224 9.59 -8.77 6.23
CA GLN A 224 9.61 -7.95 5.01
C GLN A 224 9.14 -8.79 3.83
N ILE A 225 8.27 -8.23 2.98
CA ILE A 225 7.72 -8.95 1.83
C ILE A 225 8.09 -8.28 0.51
N GLU A 226 8.59 -9.07 -0.45
CA GLU A 226 8.82 -8.60 -1.82
C GLU A 226 7.56 -8.67 -2.68
N THR A 227 6.65 -9.56 -2.33
CA THR A 227 5.37 -9.83 -3.00
C THR A 227 4.21 -9.59 -2.05
N GLY A 228 2.98 -9.50 -2.56
CA GLY A 228 1.78 -9.28 -1.73
C GLY A 228 0.70 -10.31 -2.02
N ARG A 229 0.97 -11.61 -1.82
CA ARG A 229 -0.03 -12.66 -2.02
C ARG A 229 -0.98 -12.73 -0.85
N THR A 230 -2.22 -13.12 -1.11
CA THR A 230 -3.24 -13.29 -0.06
C THR A 230 -2.71 -14.21 1.03
N HIS A 231 -2.79 -13.75 2.30
CA HIS A 231 -2.31 -14.47 3.49
C HIS A 231 -0.81 -14.83 3.48
N GLN A 232 0.02 -14.15 2.69
CA GLN A 232 1.41 -14.57 2.42
C GLN A 232 2.21 -14.83 3.70
N ILE A 233 2.30 -13.87 4.62
CA ILE A 233 3.07 -14.01 5.87
C ILE A 233 2.49 -15.15 6.72
N ARG A 234 1.18 -15.22 6.83
CA ARG A 234 0.44 -16.25 7.59
C ARG A 234 0.75 -17.66 7.08
N VAL A 235 0.68 -17.86 5.76
CA VAL A 235 0.99 -19.15 5.09
C VAL A 235 2.47 -19.51 5.26
N HIS A 236 3.37 -18.55 5.06
CA HIS A 236 4.80 -18.78 5.13
C HIS A 236 5.24 -19.17 6.54
N LEU A 237 4.84 -18.40 7.56
CA LEU A 237 5.22 -18.66 8.95
C LEU A 237 4.63 -20.00 9.45
N SER A 238 3.35 -20.28 9.17
CA SER A 238 2.75 -21.58 9.47
C SER A 238 3.46 -22.74 8.76
N GLY A 239 3.83 -22.54 7.48
CA GLY A 239 4.48 -23.55 6.65
C GLY A 239 5.91 -23.92 7.06
N ILE A 240 6.50 -23.19 8.01
CA ILE A 240 7.80 -23.49 8.62
C ILE A 240 7.70 -23.84 10.12
N GLY A 241 6.46 -24.01 10.64
CA GLY A 241 6.22 -24.44 12.02
C GLY A 241 6.10 -23.33 13.05
N HIS A 242 6.01 -22.06 12.63
CA HIS A 242 5.84 -20.88 13.50
C HIS A 242 4.56 -20.11 13.13
N PRO A 243 3.36 -20.68 13.34
CA PRO A 243 2.11 -19.99 13.02
C PRO A 243 1.94 -18.74 13.90
N ILE A 244 1.24 -17.72 13.35
CA ILE A 244 1.01 -16.47 14.08
C ILE A 244 0.00 -16.70 15.20
N ILE A 245 0.27 -16.17 16.38
CA ILE A 245 -0.64 -16.23 17.54
C ILE A 245 -1.99 -15.60 17.16
N GLY A 246 -3.10 -16.29 17.49
CA GLY A 246 -4.46 -15.91 17.14
C GLY A 246 -4.89 -16.32 15.74
N ASP A 247 -4.00 -16.84 14.90
CA ASP A 247 -4.34 -17.29 13.53
C ASP A 247 -4.78 -18.76 13.52
N THR A 248 -5.96 -19.04 14.01
CA THR A 248 -6.51 -20.40 14.08
C THR A 248 -6.70 -21.04 12.71
N LEU A 249 -6.87 -20.23 11.63
CA LEU A 249 -6.98 -20.74 10.26
C LEU A 249 -5.70 -21.45 9.80
N TYR A 250 -4.55 -21.00 10.31
CA TYR A 250 -3.23 -21.54 9.96
C TYR A 250 -2.53 -22.24 11.12
N GLY A 251 -3.27 -22.62 12.17
CA GLY A 251 -2.76 -23.44 13.27
C GLY A 251 -2.12 -22.65 14.41
N GLY A 252 -2.27 -21.34 14.45
CA GLY A 252 -1.83 -20.51 15.56
C GLY A 252 -2.66 -20.71 16.82
N SER A 253 -2.01 -20.56 17.97
CA SER A 253 -2.66 -20.71 19.26
C SER A 253 -3.74 -19.62 19.48
N PRO A 254 -4.86 -19.93 20.16
CA PRO A 254 -5.92 -18.96 20.42
C PRO A 254 -5.62 -18.09 21.66
N ARG A 255 -4.34 -17.75 21.91
CA ARG A 255 -3.93 -16.97 23.09
C ARG A 255 -4.25 -15.48 22.98
N ALA A 256 -4.66 -15.02 21.78
CA ALA A 256 -5.00 -13.65 21.51
C ALA A 256 -6.38 -13.53 20.87
N ASN A 257 -7.04 -12.39 21.09
CA ASN A 257 -8.38 -12.12 20.56
C ASN A 257 -8.35 -11.74 19.05
N ARG A 258 -7.16 -11.58 18.47
CA ARG A 258 -6.93 -11.29 17.05
C ARG A 258 -5.66 -11.95 16.54
N ILE A 259 -5.45 -11.92 15.23
CA ILE A 259 -4.18 -12.34 14.63
C ILE A 259 -3.10 -11.30 14.98
N MET A 260 -2.00 -11.73 15.63
CA MET A 260 -0.87 -10.89 15.98
C MET A 260 0.01 -10.59 14.76
N LEU A 261 -0.57 -9.88 13.79
CA LEU A 261 0.09 -9.40 12.57
C LEU A 261 -0.27 -7.92 12.36
N HIS A 262 0.76 -7.08 12.21
CA HIS A 262 0.62 -5.63 12.08
C HIS A 262 1.59 -5.09 11.02
N ALA A 263 1.10 -4.28 10.08
CA ALA A 263 1.92 -3.56 9.10
C ALA A 263 2.54 -2.33 9.74
N GLU A 264 3.75 -2.48 10.29
CA GLU A 264 4.37 -1.50 11.17
C GLU A 264 5.08 -0.37 10.42
N LYS A 265 5.80 -0.70 9.31
CA LYS A 265 6.60 0.30 8.58
C LYS A 265 6.31 0.26 7.09
N LEU A 266 6.32 1.43 6.49
CA LEU A 266 6.16 1.63 5.05
C LEU A 266 7.22 2.61 4.57
N HIS A 267 8.00 2.20 3.56
CA HIS A 267 8.98 3.04 2.88
C HIS A 267 8.66 3.13 1.39
N LEU A 268 8.73 4.33 0.83
CA LEU A 268 8.51 4.60 -0.60
C LEU A 268 9.20 5.89 -1.05
N ASN A 269 9.31 6.09 -2.34
CA ASN A 269 9.65 7.39 -2.90
C ASN A 269 8.38 8.16 -3.26
N HIS A 270 8.30 9.44 -2.86
CA HIS A 270 7.18 10.27 -3.27
C HIS A 270 7.18 10.41 -4.81
N PRO A 271 6.08 10.04 -5.52
CA PRO A 271 6.10 9.89 -6.97
C PRO A 271 6.40 11.20 -7.74
N PHE A 272 6.24 12.36 -7.07
CA PHE A 272 6.35 13.66 -7.73
C PHE A 272 7.31 14.64 -7.03
N LYS A 273 7.91 14.28 -5.90
CA LYS A 273 8.76 15.21 -5.12
C LYS A 273 10.22 14.76 -5.02
N GLY A 274 10.57 13.58 -5.62
CA GLY A 274 11.93 13.05 -5.55
C GLY A 274 12.43 12.80 -4.11
N LYS A 275 11.52 12.57 -3.15
CA LYS A 275 11.82 12.45 -1.73
C LYS A 275 11.48 11.06 -1.23
N GLU A 276 12.43 10.44 -0.51
CA GLU A 276 12.16 9.22 0.27
C GLU A 276 11.24 9.52 1.45
N MET A 277 10.29 8.63 1.69
CA MET A 277 9.31 8.74 2.76
C MET A 277 9.30 7.46 3.58
N ASN A 278 9.33 7.63 4.90
CA ASN A 278 9.27 6.54 5.87
C ASN A 278 8.12 6.82 6.82
N PHE A 279 7.23 5.83 6.99
CA PHE A 279 6.12 5.89 7.90
C PHE A 279 6.17 4.73 8.87
N SER A 280 5.71 4.95 10.08
CA SER A 280 5.56 3.90 11.09
C SER A 280 4.27 4.11 11.88
N ALA A 281 3.64 3.01 12.24
CA ALA A 281 2.55 2.94 13.19
C ALA A 281 2.85 1.83 14.18
N PRO A 282 2.92 2.09 15.48
CA PRO A 282 3.15 1.04 16.48
C PRO A 282 1.94 0.10 16.53
N ALA A 283 2.18 -1.15 16.89
CA ALA A 283 1.11 -2.07 17.23
C ALA A 283 0.33 -1.52 18.44
N GLY A 284 -1.00 -1.68 18.43
CA GLY A 284 -1.87 -1.14 19.47
C GLY A 284 -1.71 -1.86 20.83
N ASP A 285 -2.43 -1.35 21.85
CA ASP A 285 -2.38 -1.88 23.23
C ASP A 285 -2.94 -3.32 23.34
N ASP A 286 -3.64 -3.80 22.32
CA ASP A 286 -4.15 -5.16 22.21
C ASP A 286 -3.10 -6.18 21.72
N TRP A 287 -1.85 -5.72 21.55
CA TRP A 287 -0.73 -6.58 21.12
C TRP A 287 -0.29 -7.50 22.25
N VAL A 288 -0.21 -8.78 21.94
CA VAL A 288 0.23 -9.84 22.87
C VAL A 288 1.47 -10.52 22.32
N PHE A 289 2.52 -10.56 23.14
CA PHE A 289 3.77 -11.27 22.85
C PHE A 289 4.31 -11.87 24.15
#